data_571f3f5a790d55b917cdafd6414b37b3
#
_entry.id   571f3f5a790d55b917cdafd6414b37b3
#
_cell.length_a   1.000
_cell.length_b   1.000
_cell.length_c   1.000
_cell.angle_alpha   90.00
_cell.angle_beta   90.00
_cell.angle_gamma   90.00
#
_symmetry.space_group_name_H-M   'P 1'
#
loop_
_entity.id
_entity.type
_entity.pdbx_description
1 polymer ?
#
loop_
_entity_poly.entity_id
_entity_poly.type
_entity_poly.pdbx_seq_one_letter_code
_entity_poly.pdbx_strand_id
1 'polypeptide(L)'
;MIVRLIKLLDKLINVIVLCFFFLCLLIAALGIYDALTVYQGANATNYQQYKKKGVQFDDLLAINSDVMAWLTVKGTHIDYPIVQGENNLEYINKSVEGEYSLSGSVFLDYRNKVTFEDKY
;
A
#
# COMPACT_ATOMS: atom_id res chain seq x y z
N MET A 1 -15.91 -13.93 -54.73
CA MET A 1 -15.50 -14.78 -53.57
C MET A 1 -14.33 -14.16 -52.82
N ILE A 2 -13.22 -13.89 -53.47
CA ILE A 2 -12.00 -13.32 -52.86
C ILE A 2 -12.25 -11.99 -52.11
N VAL A 3 -12.96 -11.03 -52.70
CA VAL A 3 -13.26 -9.71 -52.11
C VAL A 3 -14.07 -9.84 -50.78
N ARG A 4 -14.98 -10.81 -50.71
CA ARG A 4 -15.75 -11.07 -49.48
C ARG A 4 -14.86 -11.65 -48.39
N LEU A 5 -13.92 -12.51 -48.73
CA LEU A 5 -12.95 -13.10 -47.82
C LEU A 5 -12.03 -12.02 -47.26
N ILE A 6 -11.50 -11.12 -48.11
CA ILE A 6 -10.66 -10.00 -47.68
C ILE A 6 -11.41 -9.11 -46.67
N LYS A 7 -12.65 -8.70 -46.98
CA LYS A 7 -13.46 -7.88 -46.06
C LYS A 7 -13.73 -8.58 -44.72
N LEU A 8 -13.85 -9.89 -44.73
CA LEU A 8 -14.07 -10.68 -43.52
C LEU A 8 -12.80 -10.74 -42.66
N LEU A 9 -11.65 -10.90 -43.31
CA LEU A 9 -10.33 -10.86 -42.62
C LEU A 9 -10.05 -9.48 -42.04
N ASP A 10 -10.30 -8.40 -42.78
CA ASP A 10 -10.14 -7.02 -42.28
C ASP A 10 -11.02 -6.77 -41.05
N LYS A 11 -12.27 -7.23 -41.06
CA LYS A 11 -13.17 -7.11 -39.93
C LYS A 11 -12.66 -7.91 -38.72
N LEU A 12 -12.16 -9.12 -38.94
CA LEU A 12 -11.59 -9.95 -37.87
C LEU A 12 -10.35 -9.30 -37.26
N ILE A 13 -9.43 -8.79 -38.09
CA ILE A 13 -8.24 -8.09 -37.63
C ILE A 13 -8.62 -6.86 -36.79
N ASN A 14 -9.57 -6.05 -37.27
CA ASN A 14 -10.02 -4.87 -36.53
C ASN A 14 -10.62 -5.24 -35.15
N VAL A 15 -11.39 -6.32 -35.06
CA VAL A 15 -11.95 -6.81 -33.81
C VAL A 15 -10.83 -7.26 -32.86
N ILE A 16 -9.84 -8.00 -33.34
CA ILE A 16 -8.69 -8.45 -32.58
C ILE A 16 -7.91 -7.25 -32.03
N VAL A 17 -7.60 -6.26 -32.87
CA VAL A 17 -6.90 -5.03 -32.47
C VAL A 17 -7.71 -4.26 -31.46
N LEU A 18 -9.01 -4.15 -31.60
CA LEU A 18 -9.89 -3.49 -30.65
C LEU A 18 -9.89 -4.21 -29.28
N CYS A 19 -10.03 -5.54 -29.30
CA CYS A 19 -9.96 -6.35 -28.08
C CYS A 19 -8.61 -6.20 -27.35
N PHE A 20 -7.50 -6.20 -28.11
CA PHE A 20 -6.18 -5.98 -27.55
C PHE A 20 -6.03 -4.59 -26.93
N PHE A 21 -6.56 -3.56 -27.59
CA PHE A 21 -6.55 -2.20 -27.06
C PHE A 21 -7.34 -2.10 -25.76
N PHE A 22 -8.53 -2.70 -25.67
CA PHE A 22 -9.32 -2.71 -24.45
C PHE A 22 -8.63 -3.49 -23.31
N LEU A 23 -7.95 -4.59 -23.64
CA LEU A 23 -7.16 -5.33 -22.66
C LEU A 23 -6.03 -4.47 -22.08
N CYS A 24 -5.30 -3.75 -22.93
CA CYS A 24 -4.26 -2.81 -22.50
C CYS A 24 -4.82 -1.69 -21.60
N LEU A 25 -5.98 -1.14 -21.95
CA LEU A 25 -6.64 -0.12 -21.11
C LEU A 25 -7.05 -0.68 -19.76
N LEU A 26 -7.54 -1.90 -19.71
CA LEU A 26 -7.90 -2.55 -18.45
C LEU A 26 -6.68 -2.73 -17.55
N ILE A 27 -5.57 -3.24 -18.10
CA ILE A 27 -4.31 -3.41 -17.35
C ILE A 27 -3.79 -2.06 -16.85
N ALA A 28 -3.83 -1.03 -17.69
CA ALA A 28 -3.41 0.32 -17.28
C ALA A 28 -4.29 0.87 -16.15
N ALA A 29 -5.61 0.68 -16.22
CA ALA A 29 -6.54 1.12 -15.19
C ALA A 29 -6.29 0.40 -13.86
N LEU A 30 -6.03 -0.91 -13.88
CA LEU A 30 -5.66 -1.67 -12.69
C LEU A 30 -4.34 -1.17 -12.09
N GLY A 31 -3.33 -0.90 -12.91
CA GLY A 31 -2.05 -0.36 -12.42
C GLY A 31 -2.20 1.02 -11.79
N ILE A 32 -3.05 1.88 -12.34
CA ILE A 32 -3.35 3.19 -11.73
C ILE A 32 -4.10 3.01 -10.41
N TYR A 33 -5.07 2.11 -10.36
CA TYR A 33 -5.82 1.81 -9.14
C TYR A 33 -4.88 1.34 -8.01
N ASP A 34 -3.99 0.39 -8.29
CA ASP A 34 -3.02 -0.10 -7.32
C ASP A 34 -2.08 1.02 -6.84
N ALA A 35 -1.56 1.83 -7.77
CA ALA A 35 -0.69 2.96 -7.42
C ALA A 35 -1.39 3.98 -6.50
N LEU A 36 -2.66 4.31 -6.78
CA LEU A 36 -3.46 5.21 -5.94
C LEU A 36 -3.73 4.61 -4.56
N THR A 37 -4.00 3.31 -4.48
CA THR A 37 -4.23 2.61 -3.21
C THR A 37 -2.98 2.63 -2.34
N VAL A 38 -1.81 2.35 -2.92
CA VAL A 38 -0.51 2.45 -2.22
C VAL A 38 -0.26 3.88 -1.74
N TYR A 39 -0.47 4.88 -2.61
CA TYR A 39 -0.25 6.28 -2.25
C TYR A 39 -1.16 6.75 -1.10
N GLN A 40 -2.44 6.35 -1.12
CA GLN A 40 -3.38 6.68 -0.07
C GLN A 40 -3.05 5.95 1.24
N GLY A 41 -2.70 4.66 1.18
CA GLY A 41 -2.32 3.87 2.35
C GLY A 41 -1.03 4.36 3.02
N ALA A 42 -0.07 4.85 2.24
CA ALA A 42 1.19 5.39 2.74
C ALA A 42 1.08 6.80 3.34
N ASN A 43 -0.10 7.42 3.34
CA ASN A 43 -0.25 8.80 3.79
C ASN A 43 -0.28 8.89 5.32
N ALA A 44 0.67 9.64 5.90
CA ALA A 44 0.76 9.89 7.34
C ALA A 44 -0.53 10.52 7.93
N THR A 45 -1.34 11.19 7.12
CA THR A 45 -2.61 11.79 7.60
C THR A 45 -3.60 10.76 8.10
N ASN A 46 -3.52 9.50 7.66
CA ASN A 46 -4.36 8.40 8.14
C ASN A 46 -4.21 8.19 9.65
N TYR A 47 -3.03 8.46 10.19
CA TYR A 47 -2.72 8.27 11.61
C TYR A 47 -2.90 9.52 12.47
N GLN A 48 -3.15 10.69 11.86
CA GLN A 48 -3.34 11.95 12.59
C GLN A 48 -4.57 11.93 13.53
N GLN A 49 -5.56 11.10 13.24
CA GLN A 49 -6.72 10.91 14.11
C GLN A 49 -6.32 10.42 15.51
N TYR A 50 -5.29 9.59 15.63
CA TYR A 50 -4.77 9.07 16.91
C TYR A 50 -4.02 10.15 17.69
N LYS A 51 -3.44 11.16 17.02
CA LYS A 51 -2.79 12.31 17.68
C LYS A 51 -3.76 13.40 18.13
N LYS A 52 -4.80 13.71 17.36
CA LYS A 52 -5.68 14.87 17.60
C LYS A 52 -6.62 14.70 18.79
N LYS A 53 -6.96 13.48 19.18
CA LYS A 53 -7.95 13.22 20.23
C LYS A 53 -7.38 13.24 21.66
N GLY A 54 -6.09 13.49 21.85
CA GLY A 54 -5.44 13.44 23.17
C GLY A 54 -5.41 12.05 23.83
N VAL A 55 -5.95 11.05 23.13
CA VAL A 55 -6.02 9.64 23.50
C VAL A 55 -5.08 8.91 22.55
N GLN A 56 -3.93 9.03 22.62
CA GLN A 56 -2.86 9.02 21.67
C GLN A 56 -2.35 7.63 21.26
N PHE A 57 -1.52 7.09 22.08
CA PHE A 57 -0.78 5.86 21.82
C PHE A 57 -1.58 4.65 22.31
N ASP A 58 -2.32 4.83 23.40
CA ASP A 58 -3.07 3.77 24.07
C ASP A 58 -4.21 3.22 23.20
N ASP A 59 -4.89 4.07 22.42
CA ASP A 59 -5.93 3.63 21.49
C ASP A 59 -5.35 2.73 20.38
N LEU A 60 -4.19 3.11 19.86
CA LEU A 60 -3.53 2.33 18.82
C LEU A 60 -2.97 1.02 19.39
N LEU A 61 -2.44 1.04 20.62
CA LEU A 61 -2.03 -0.16 21.34
C LEU A 61 -3.20 -1.10 21.63
N ALA A 62 -4.40 -0.55 21.89
CA ALA A 62 -5.61 -1.36 22.07
C ALA A 62 -6.06 -2.07 20.78
N ILE A 63 -5.77 -1.48 19.61
CA ILE A 63 -6.06 -2.07 18.31
C ILE A 63 -4.97 -3.08 17.93
N ASN A 64 -3.70 -2.72 18.11
CA ASN A 64 -2.56 -3.55 17.76
C ASN A 64 -1.45 -3.43 18.80
N SER A 65 -1.20 -4.49 19.54
CA SER A 65 -0.14 -4.57 20.57
C SER A 65 1.28 -4.49 20.02
N ASP A 66 1.45 -4.68 18.72
CA ASP A 66 2.76 -4.60 18.05
C ASP A 66 3.22 -3.16 17.83
N VAL A 67 2.36 -2.17 18.09
CA VAL A 67 2.73 -0.76 18.06
C VAL A 67 3.67 -0.46 19.22
N MET A 68 4.85 0.07 18.94
CA MET A 68 5.89 0.25 19.94
C MET A 68 6.40 1.70 20.07
N ALA A 69 6.26 2.51 19.02
CA ALA A 69 6.79 3.85 19.00
C ALA A 69 6.03 4.74 18.01
N TRP A 70 6.38 6.03 18.03
CA TRP A 70 5.92 7.00 17.05
C TRP A 70 7.10 7.80 16.51
N LEU A 71 7.30 7.82 15.18
CA LEU A 71 8.36 8.56 14.51
C LEU A 71 7.81 9.86 13.95
N THR A 72 8.35 10.97 14.42
CA THR A 72 8.07 12.30 13.87
C THR A 72 9.38 12.98 13.47
N VAL A 73 9.49 13.41 12.21
CA VAL A 73 10.64 14.20 11.74
C VAL A 73 10.18 15.61 11.44
N LYS A 74 10.60 16.57 12.29
CA LYS A 74 10.20 17.99 12.16
C LYS A 74 10.64 18.58 10.83
N GLY A 75 9.73 19.32 10.19
CA GLY A 75 9.98 19.93 8.88
C GLY A 75 9.77 19.00 7.68
N THR A 76 9.24 17.79 7.91
CA THR A 76 8.90 16.81 6.89
C THR A 76 7.46 16.31 7.08
N HIS A 77 6.99 15.46 6.14
CA HIS A 77 5.72 14.75 6.26
C HIS A 77 5.86 13.38 6.96
N ILE A 78 7.01 13.09 7.57
CA ILE A 78 7.26 11.85 8.28
C ILE A 78 6.66 11.95 9.68
N ASP A 79 5.56 11.23 9.89
CA ASP A 79 4.78 11.24 11.12
C ASP A 79 3.97 9.94 11.24
N TYR A 80 4.65 8.85 11.61
CA TYR A 80 4.14 7.49 11.54
C TYR A 80 4.28 6.74 12.87
N PRO A 81 3.28 5.90 13.23
CA PRO A 81 3.50 4.87 14.24
C PRO A 81 4.49 3.82 13.71
N ILE A 82 5.26 3.23 14.61
CA ILE A 82 6.18 2.14 14.33
C ILE A 82 5.66 0.89 15.00
N VAL A 83 5.63 -0.20 14.24
CA VAL A 83 5.27 -1.54 14.73
C VAL A 83 6.50 -2.45 14.78
N GLN A 84 6.43 -3.54 15.55
CA GLN A 84 7.41 -4.61 15.51
C GLN A 84 6.70 -5.95 15.52
N GLY A 85 6.80 -6.70 14.44
CA GLY A 85 6.24 -8.04 14.32
C GLY A 85 7.23 -9.13 14.75
N GLU A 86 6.79 -10.37 14.67
CA GLU A 86 7.62 -11.55 14.95
C GLU A 86 8.75 -11.74 13.93
N ASN A 87 8.63 -11.16 12.75
CA ASN A 87 9.63 -11.19 11.68
C ASN A 87 9.50 -9.96 10.77
N ASN A 88 10.52 -9.70 9.92
CA ASN A 88 10.57 -8.54 9.04
C ASN A 88 9.64 -8.60 7.81
N LEU A 89 8.93 -9.68 7.60
CA LEU A 89 7.99 -9.84 6.48
C LEU A 89 6.56 -9.52 6.87
N GLU A 90 6.24 -9.51 8.16
CA GLU A 90 4.88 -9.40 8.66
C GLU A 90 4.20 -8.09 8.26
N TYR A 91 4.90 -6.97 8.37
CA TYR A 91 4.35 -5.63 8.11
C TYR A 91 4.66 -5.08 6.71
N ILE A 92 5.17 -5.91 5.80
CA ILE A 92 5.39 -5.51 4.39
C ILE A 92 4.05 -5.21 3.69
N ASN A 93 3.01 -6.00 3.98
CA ASN A 93 1.69 -5.88 3.39
C ASN A 93 0.58 -5.78 4.46
N LYS A 94 0.88 -5.18 5.61
CA LYS A 94 -0.04 -5.05 6.74
C LYS A 94 -0.02 -3.62 7.27
N SER A 95 -1.19 -3.04 7.51
CA SER A 95 -1.31 -1.72 8.12
C SER A 95 -0.98 -1.78 9.61
N VAL A 96 -0.83 -0.60 10.23
CA VAL A 96 -0.61 -0.50 11.68
C VAL A 96 -1.80 -1.06 12.47
N GLU A 97 -3.01 -0.97 11.93
CA GLU A 97 -4.23 -1.54 12.52
C GLU A 97 -4.34 -3.06 12.36
N GLY A 98 -3.41 -3.69 11.64
CA GLY A 98 -3.39 -5.13 11.41
C GLY A 98 -4.12 -5.61 10.15
N GLU A 99 -4.68 -4.68 9.36
CA GLU A 99 -5.38 -4.98 8.12
C GLU A 99 -4.43 -5.11 6.92
N TYR A 100 -4.89 -5.79 5.86
CA TYR A 100 -4.10 -5.88 4.63
C TYR A 100 -3.90 -4.49 4.01
N SER A 101 -2.65 -4.17 3.66
CA SER A 101 -2.28 -2.90 3.04
C SER A 101 -1.12 -3.08 2.08
N LEU A 102 -1.30 -2.68 0.82
CA LEU A 102 -0.23 -2.71 -0.20
C LEU A 102 0.94 -1.78 0.13
N SER A 103 0.72 -0.74 0.93
CA SER A 103 1.77 0.17 1.37
C SER A 103 2.62 -0.37 2.52
N GLY A 104 2.12 -1.39 3.24
CA GLY A 104 2.73 -1.86 4.47
C GLY A 104 2.74 -0.82 5.59
N SER A 105 3.59 -1.03 6.58
CA SER A 105 3.79 -0.13 7.72
C SER A 105 5.27 0.13 7.97
N VAL A 106 5.58 1.21 8.68
CA VAL A 106 6.93 1.46 9.19
C VAL A 106 7.16 0.51 10.37
N PHE A 107 8.14 -0.37 10.26
CA PHE A 107 8.40 -1.36 11.29
C PHE A 107 9.86 -1.35 11.75
N LEU A 108 10.07 -1.76 13.00
CA LEU A 108 11.38 -2.01 13.56
C LEU A 108 11.80 -3.46 13.24
N ASP A 109 13.07 -3.67 12.90
CA ASP A 109 13.61 -5.01 12.69
C ASP A 109 13.34 -5.89 13.94
N TYR A 110 12.81 -7.08 13.74
CA TYR A 110 12.39 -7.98 14.83
C TYR A 110 13.53 -8.35 15.79
N ARG A 111 14.78 -8.23 15.37
CA ARG A 111 15.97 -8.49 16.20
C ARG A 111 16.33 -7.36 17.14
N ASN A 112 15.81 -6.16 16.88
CA ASN A 112 16.10 -5.00 17.70
C ASN A 112 15.27 -5.04 18.98
N LYS A 113 15.82 -4.45 20.05
CA LYS A 113 15.12 -4.31 21.30
C LYS A 113 14.15 -3.12 21.24
N VAL A 114 12.99 -3.31 21.83
CA VAL A 114 11.96 -2.25 21.98
C VAL A 114 12.45 -1.04 22.77
N THR A 115 13.53 -1.18 23.53
CA THR A 115 14.14 -0.09 24.32
C THR A 115 14.99 0.85 23.47
N PHE A 116 15.22 0.55 22.19
CA PHE A 116 16.10 1.30 21.27
C PHE A 116 17.54 1.43 21.79
N GLU A 117 18.01 0.50 22.62
CA GLU A 117 19.36 0.50 23.19
C GLU A 117 20.39 -0.19 22.30
N ASP A 118 19.94 -0.78 21.19
CA ASP A 118 20.82 -1.44 20.21
C ASP A 118 21.69 -0.41 19.49
N LYS A 119 22.95 -0.75 19.28
CA LYS A 119 23.93 0.16 18.67
C LYS A 119 24.02 0.02 17.12
N TYR A 120 23.02 -0.60 16.49
CA TYR A 120 23.06 -0.90 15.05
C TYR A 120 21.85 -0.33 14.36
#